data_00365f9a08fe428032948872004c7751
#
_entry.id   00365f9a08fe428032948872004c7751
#
_cell.length_a   1.000
_cell.length_b   1.000
_cell.length_c   1.000
_cell.angle_alpha   90.00
_cell.angle_beta   90.00
_cell.angle_gamma   90.00
#
_symmetry.space_group_name_H-M   'P 1'
#
loop_
_entity.id
_entity.type
_entity.pdbx_description
1 polymer ?
#
loop_
_entity_poly.entity_id
_entity_poly.type
_entity_poly.pdbx_seq_one_letter_code
_entity_poly.pdbx_strand_id
1 'polypeptide(L)'
;MKTFLILVLCLVMGSCVSFSKRMIKEDLMVVTKDNVNLIEGKYYSAGYEHIDSNRNKSEKVEGFSKMLSQKSIVGSEEIDKVEIKLKPLAKNKSYQLEFRLTKNDSLKYVFRHNAKLKKGLFLLGNYTSECHGIPYLLGGCQKFQSRMGLTKDNHLLVQDYYENSGGALFIMWAGYSINYGEKYKRIQ
;
A
#
# COMPACT_ATOMS: atom_id res chain seq x y z
N MET A 1 39.78 2.89 -14.69
CA MET A 1 39.17 1.89 -13.78
C MET A 1 38.34 2.51 -12.66
N LYS A 2 38.86 3.48 -11.89
CA LYS A 2 38.06 4.09 -10.77
C LYS A 2 36.77 4.76 -11.20
N THR A 3 36.76 5.49 -12.32
CA THR A 3 35.58 6.14 -12.90
C THR A 3 34.49 5.16 -13.34
N PHE A 4 34.87 4.03 -13.90
CA PHE A 4 33.96 2.97 -14.30
C PHE A 4 33.28 2.31 -13.10
N LEU A 5 34.03 2.10 -12.00
CA LEU A 5 33.49 1.55 -10.76
C LEU A 5 32.45 2.48 -10.12
N ILE A 6 32.69 3.79 -10.14
CA ILE A 6 31.76 4.80 -9.62
C ILE A 6 30.48 4.84 -10.48
N LEU A 7 30.60 4.73 -11.80
CA LEU A 7 29.45 4.71 -12.72
C LEU A 7 28.56 3.49 -12.46
N VAL A 8 29.15 2.31 -12.26
CA VAL A 8 28.43 1.08 -11.91
C VAL A 8 27.77 1.20 -10.55
N LEU A 9 28.43 1.81 -9.56
CA LEU A 9 27.86 2.01 -8.21
C LEU A 9 26.66 2.97 -8.23
N CYS A 10 26.67 4.00 -9.08
CA CYS A 10 25.55 4.92 -9.24
C CYS A 10 24.32 4.28 -9.90
N LEU A 11 24.50 3.29 -10.76
CA LEU A 11 23.40 2.56 -11.41
C LEU A 11 22.64 1.63 -10.45
N VAL A 12 23.27 1.22 -9.36
CA VAL A 12 22.65 0.29 -8.38
C VAL A 12 21.73 0.99 -7.38
N MET A 13 21.79 2.34 -7.28
CA MET A 13 21.06 3.11 -6.25
C MET A 13 19.61 3.45 -6.59
N GLY A 14 19.07 3.00 -7.71
CA GLY A 14 17.85 3.54 -8.32
C GLY A 14 16.54 2.84 -8.02
N SER A 15 16.45 1.88 -7.10
CA SER A 15 15.20 1.13 -6.88
C SER A 15 14.39 1.65 -5.70
N CYS A 16 13.78 2.82 -5.85
CA CYS A 16 12.78 3.30 -4.89
C CYS A 16 11.38 2.87 -5.32
N VAL A 17 10.59 2.34 -4.38
CA VAL A 17 9.14 2.15 -4.57
C VAL A 17 8.51 3.47 -5.03
N SER A 18 7.88 3.46 -6.19
CA SER A 18 7.29 4.65 -6.78
C SER A 18 5.78 4.55 -6.90
N PHE A 19 5.08 5.15 -5.93
CA PHE A 19 3.63 5.31 -6.02
C PHE A 19 3.24 6.38 -7.03
N SER A 20 2.30 6.06 -7.93
CA SER A 20 1.70 7.03 -8.83
C SER A 20 0.75 7.96 -8.06
N LYS A 21 1.16 9.21 -7.86
CA LYS A 21 0.29 10.22 -7.26
C LYS A 21 -0.81 10.68 -8.20
N ARG A 22 -0.57 10.60 -9.50
CA ARG A 22 -1.49 11.08 -10.54
C ARG A 22 -2.82 10.33 -10.51
N MET A 23 -2.79 9.04 -10.11
CA MET A 23 -3.96 8.18 -10.00
C MET A 23 -5.03 8.70 -9.03
N ILE A 24 -4.59 9.22 -7.88
CA ILE A 24 -5.48 9.51 -6.75
C ILE A 24 -5.59 11.01 -6.46
N LYS A 25 -4.89 11.86 -7.22
CA LYS A 25 -4.74 13.29 -6.92
C LYS A 25 -6.08 14.04 -6.86
N GLU A 26 -6.99 13.67 -7.74
CA GLU A 26 -8.29 14.36 -7.87
C GLU A 26 -9.22 14.06 -6.69
N ASP A 27 -9.15 12.84 -6.17
CA ASP A 27 -10.03 12.37 -5.11
C ASP A 27 -9.41 12.53 -3.70
N LEU A 28 -8.12 12.75 -3.61
CA LEU A 28 -7.40 12.75 -2.35
C LEU A 28 -7.69 13.97 -1.48
N MET A 29 -8.09 13.72 -0.24
CA MET A 29 -8.03 14.70 0.84
C MET A 29 -6.63 14.67 1.47
N VAL A 30 -5.99 15.82 1.58
CA VAL A 30 -4.66 15.92 2.19
C VAL A 30 -4.75 15.78 3.70
N VAL A 31 -4.26 14.68 4.23
CA VAL A 31 -4.18 14.46 5.68
C VAL A 31 -2.95 15.20 6.23
N THR A 32 -3.16 15.99 7.27
CA THR A 32 -2.13 16.74 8.01
C THR A 32 -2.06 16.24 9.44
N LYS A 33 -1.18 16.78 10.25
CA LYS A 33 -1.14 16.47 11.70
C LYS A 33 -2.40 16.88 12.44
N ASP A 34 -3.04 17.96 12.00
CA ASP A 34 -4.17 18.55 12.69
C ASP A 34 -5.47 17.78 12.44
N ASN A 35 -5.56 17.11 11.28
CA ASN A 35 -6.73 16.33 10.89
C ASN A 35 -6.45 14.82 10.78
N VAL A 36 -5.32 14.35 11.31
CA VAL A 36 -4.88 12.96 11.20
C VAL A 36 -5.89 11.95 11.76
N ASN A 37 -6.64 12.34 12.78
CA ASN A 37 -7.65 11.50 13.42
C ASN A 37 -8.87 11.23 12.52
N LEU A 38 -9.04 11.97 11.43
CA LEU A 38 -10.12 11.71 10.47
C LEU A 38 -10.02 10.34 9.81
N ILE A 39 -8.84 9.69 9.85
CA ILE A 39 -8.68 8.31 9.33
C ILE A 39 -9.41 7.28 10.21
N GLU A 40 -9.61 7.58 11.48
CA GLU A 40 -10.32 6.70 12.39
C GLU A 40 -11.78 6.57 12.00
N GLY A 41 -12.32 5.39 12.11
CA GLY A 41 -13.72 5.12 11.80
C GLY A 41 -13.95 3.70 11.33
N LYS A 42 -15.20 3.43 10.98
CA LYS A 42 -15.64 2.16 10.42
C LYS A 42 -15.87 2.30 8.92
N TYR A 43 -15.47 1.29 8.19
CA TYR A 43 -15.58 1.24 6.74
C TYR A 43 -16.12 -0.12 6.32
N TYR A 44 -16.85 -0.16 5.20
CA TYR A 44 -17.20 -1.44 4.58
C TYR A 44 -15.92 -2.11 4.08
N SER A 45 -15.82 -3.41 4.22
CA SER A 45 -14.68 -4.19 3.71
C SER A 45 -14.72 -4.41 2.20
N ALA A 46 -15.92 -4.36 1.62
CA ALA A 46 -16.10 -4.34 0.18
C ALA A 46 -15.81 -2.94 -0.37
N GLY A 47 -14.83 -2.83 -1.24
CA GLY A 47 -14.55 -1.60 -1.94
C GLY A 47 -15.62 -1.31 -2.99
N TYR A 48 -15.84 -0.05 -3.27
CA TYR A 48 -16.84 0.39 -4.25
C TYR A 48 -16.24 0.91 -5.56
N GLU A 49 -14.95 1.22 -5.57
CA GLU A 49 -14.26 1.69 -6.77
C GLU A 49 -12.80 1.22 -6.75
N HIS A 50 -12.39 0.63 -7.86
CA HIS A 50 -11.00 0.29 -8.14
C HIS A 50 -10.45 1.22 -9.22
N ILE A 51 -9.22 1.69 -9.05
CA ILE A 51 -8.52 2.60 -9.97
C ILE A 51 -7.21 1.93 -10.37
N ASP A 52 -7.05 1.66 -11.65
CA ASP A 52 -5.81 1.09 -12.21
C ASP A 52 -4.72 2.15 -12.47
N SER A 53 -3.56 1.71 -12.92
CA SER A 53 -2.41 2.58 -13.25
C SER A 53 -2.74 3.59 -14.37
N ASN A 54 -3.67 3.29 -15.23
CA ASN A 54 -4.14 4.13 -16.33
C ASN A 54 -5.28 5.07 -15.93
N ARG A 55 -5.73 4.98 -14.67
CA ARG A 55 -6.87 5.71 -14.09
C ARG A 55 -8.24 5.22 -14.57
N ASN A 56 -8.30 4.04 -15.16
CA ASN A 56 -9.60 3.42 -15.41
C ASN A 56 -10.22 3.04 -14.08
N LYS A 57 -11.52 3.29 -13.97
CA LYS A 57 -12.32 3.00 -12.79
C LYS A 57 -13.20 1.80 -13.05
N SER A 58 -13.29 0.91 -12.08
CA SER A 58 -14.19 -0.24 -12.10
C SER A 58 -14.81 -0.44 -10.72
N GLU A 59 -15.97 -1.07 -10.68
CA GLU A 59 -16.71 -1.37 -9.44
C GLU A 59 -16.20 -2.65 -8.75
N LYS A 60 -15.43 -3.48 -9.46
CA LYS A 60 -14.94 -4.73 -8.92
C LYS A 60 -13.72 -4.49 -8.05
N VAL A 61 -13.85 -4.71 -6.75
CA VAL A 61 -12.80 -4.52 -5.76
C VAL A 61 -12.56 -5.81 -4.98
N GLU A 62 -11.30 -6.19 -4.83
CA GLU A 62 -10.93 -7.25 -3.91
C GLU A 62 -11.15 -6.84 -2.46
N GLY A 63 -11.45 -7.80 -1.59
CA GLY A 63 -11.71 -7.50 -0.18
C GLY A 63 -10.49 -6.90 0.52
N PHE A 64 -10.74 -6.02 1.49
CA PHE A 64 -9.76 -5.24 2.23
C PHE A 64 -8.59 -6.06 2.82
N SER A 65 -8.85 -7.29 3.22
CA SER A 65 -7.83 -8.17 3.82
C SER A 65 -6.72 -8.57 2.85
N LYS A 66 -6.99 -8.67 1.55
CA LYS A 66 -6.00 -9.05 0.55
C LYS A 66 -4.98 -7.96 0.29
N MET A 67 -5.38 -6.70 0.47
CA MET A 67 -4.55 -5.54 0.19
C MET A 67 -3.50 -5.27 1.26
N LEU A 68 -3.83 -5.46 2.52
CA LEU A 68 -2.95 -5.10 3.63
C LEU A 68 -2.08 -6.25 4.12
N SER A 69 -2.37 -7.46 3.73
CA SER A 69 -1.55 -8.62 4.05
C SER A 69 -1.23 -9.40 2.80
N GLN A 70 0.04 -9.51 2.48
CA GLN A 70 0.53 -10.47 1.48
C GLN A 70 0.31 -11.92 1.90
N LYS A 71 0.05 -12.16 3.18
CA LYS A 71 -0.37 -13.44 3.71
C LYS A 71 -1.87 -13.41 3.83
N SER A 72 -2.53 -14.38 3.27
CA SER A 72 -3.94 -14.69 3.50
C SER A 72 -4.17 -14.94 4.99
N ILE A 73 -4.18 -13.85 5.79
CA ILE A 73 -4.41 -13.90 7.24
C ILE A 73 -5.86 -14.27 7.50
N VAL A 74 -6.71 -13.87 6.58
CA VAL A 74 -8.13 -14.14 6.62
C VAL A 74 -8.35 -15.38 5.78
N GLY A 75 -8.70 -16.48 6.41
CA GLY A 75 -9.22 -17.65 5.71
C GLY A 75 -10.39 -17.25 4.82
N SER A 76 -11.09 -18.20 4.26
CA SER A 76 -12.25 -17.99 3.37
C SER A 76 -13.44 -17.23 3.98
N GLU A 77 -13.29 -16.70 5.19
CA GLU A 77 -14.35 -15.93 5.84
C GLU A 77 -14.48 -14.52 5.24
N GLU A 78 -15.68 -14.23 4.76
CA GLU A 78 -16.03 -12.88 4.33
C GLU A 78 -16.03 -11.92 5.54
N ILE A 79 -15.44 -10.75 5.36
CA ILE A 79 -15.42 -9.67 6.34
C ILE A 79 -16.39 -8.58 5.86
N ASP A 80 -17.18 -8.04 6.77
CA ASP A 80 -18.18 -7.02 6.44
C ASP A 80 -17.63 -5.61 6.62
N LYS A 81 -16.89 -5.40 7.72
CA LYS A 81 -16.47 -4.07 8.16
C LYS A 81 -15.03 -4.08 8.65
N VAL A 82 -14.41 -2.94 8.52
CA VAL A 82 -13.07 -2.64 9.03
C VAL A 82 -13.16 -1.41 9.92
N GLU A 83 -12.80 -1.51 11.18
CA GLU A 83 -12.60 -0.37 12.06
C GLU A 83 -11.11 -0.01 12.09
N ILE A 84 -10.79 1.25 11.87
CA ILE A 84 -9.43 1.77 11.94
C ILE A 84 -9.31 2.65 13.17
N LYS A 85 -8.28 2.37 14.00
CA LYS A 85 -7.86 3.20 15.12
C LYS A 85 -6.44 3.68 14.91
N LEU A 86 -6.16 4.89 15.34
CA LEU A 86 -4.86 5.53 15.18
C LEU A 86 -4.25 5.82 16.56
N LYS A 87 -2.99 5.44 16.73
CA LYS A 87 -2.20 5.76 17.92
C LYS A 87 -0.94 6.51 17.49
N PRO A 88 -0.71 7.72 17.99
CA PRO A 88 0.54 8.43 17.73
C PRO A 88 1.71 7.69 18.38
N LEU A 89 2.86 7.68 17.71
CA LEU A 89 4.11 7.15 18.23
C LEU A 89 5.05 8.30 18.60
N ALA A 90 6.02 8.04 19.47
CA ALA A 90 6.98 9.05 19.94
C ALA A 90 7.75 9.74 18.81
N LYS A 91 7.98 9.07 17.69
CA LYS A 91 8.65 9.64 16.53
C LYS A 91 7.70 10.52 15.73
N ASN A 92 8.15 11.74 15.41
CA ASN A 92 7.36 12.72 14.66
C ASN A 92 6.75 12.18 13.35
N LYS A 93 5.47 12.45 13.12
CA LYS A 93 4.68 11.97 11.97
C LYS A 93 4.62 10.45 11.83
N SER A 94 4.84 9.72 12.93
CA SER A 94 4.74 8.26 12.97
C SER A 94 3.56 7.86 13.83
N TYR A 95 2.83 6.87 13.35
CA TYR A 95 1.58 6.40 13.93
C TYR A 95 1.54 4.88 13.88
N GLN A 96 0.76 4.28 14.74
CA GLN A 96 0.33 2.89 14.62
C GLN A 96 -1.15 2.89 14.24
N LEU A 97 -1.46 2.21 13.14
CA LEU A 97 -2.83 1.96 12.71
C LEU A 97 -3.22 0.56 13.13
N GLU A 98 -4.29 0.44 13.90
CA GLU A 98 -4.91 -0.82 14.27
C GLU A 98 -6.14 -1.03 13.39
N PHE A 99 -6.20 -2.20 12.77
CA PHE A 99 -7.29 -2.64 11.90
C PHE A 99 -8.04 -3.76 12.60
N ARG A 100 -9.32 -3.55 12.82
CA ARG A 100 -10.21 -4.51 13.45
C ARG A 100 -11.24 -4.98 12.43
N LEU A 101 -11.13 -6.21 12.01
CA LEU A 101 -11.99 -6.81 11.00
C LEU A 101 -13.16 -7.51 11.68
N THR A 102 -14.38 -7.19 11.28
CA THR A 102 -15.60 -7.78 11.85
C THR A 102 -16.46 -8.44 10.78
N LYS A 103 -17.19 -9.46 11.21
CA LYS A 103 -18.27 -10.10 10.46
C LYS A 103 -19.49 -10.20 11.36
N ASN A 104 -20.64 -9.71 10.90
CA ASN A 104 -21.87 -9.66 11.68
C ASN A 104 -21.63 -9.08 13.09
N ASP A 105 -20.90 -7.94 13.14
CA ASP A 105 -20.46 -7.24 14.35
C ASP A 105 -19.57 -8.06 15.33
N SER A 106 -19.22 -9.29 14.96
CA SER A 106 -18.28 -10.11 15.72
C SER A 106 -16.85 -9.85 15.24
N LEU A 107 -15.94 -9.51 16.19
CA LEU A 107 -14.53 -9.31 15.89
C LEU A 107 -13.89 -10.61 15.45
N LYS A 108 -13.29 -10.62 14.25
CA LYS A 108 -12.61 -11.79 13.69
C LYS A 108 -11.09 -11.66 13.76
N TYR A 109 -10.56 -10.53 13.35
CA TYR A 109 -9.12 -10.31 13.28
C TYR A 109 -8.75 -8.92 13.76
N VAL A 110 -7.57 -8.81 14.35
CA VAL A 110 -6.92 -7.53 14.68
C VAL A 110 -5.48 -7.60 14.21
N PHE A 111 -5.07 -6.61 13.45
CA PHE A 111 -3.67 -6.46 13.09
C PHE A 111 -3.25 -4.99 13.15
N ARG A 112 -1.94 -4.74 13.19
CA ARG A 112 -1.38 -3.41 13.36
C ARG A 112 -0.28 -3.18 12.37
N HIS A 113 -0.28 -1.98 11.78
CA HIS A 113 0.84 -1.50 10.99
C HIS A 113 1.34 -0.17 11.53
N ASN A 114 2.66 -0.05 11.66
CA ASN A 114 3.25 1.27 11.82
C ASN A 114 3.10 2.03 10.51
N ALA A 115 2.85 3.32 10.61
CA ALA A 115 2.66 4.16 9.44
C ALA A 115 3.39 5.49 9.61
N LYS A 116 3.83 6.06 8.51
CA LYS A 116 4.44 7.39 8.48
C LYS A 116 3.61 8.32 7.62
N LEU A 117 3.16 9.43 8.20
CA LEU A 117 2.44 10.45 7.43
C LEU A 117 3.41 11.18 6.50
N LYS A 118 3.19 11.01 5.19
CA LYS A 118 4.03 11.59 4.13
C LYS A 118 3.17 12.10 2.98
N LYS A 119 3.23 13.39 2.72
CA LYS A 119 2.55 14.05 1.59
C LYS A 119 1.02 13.81 1.58
N GLY A 120 0.38 13.84 2.76
CA GLY A 120 -1.05 13.69 2.93
C GLY A 120 -1.56 12.25 2.98
N LEU A 121 -0.69 11.27 3.05
CA LEU A 121 -1.00 9.85 3.09
C LEU A 121 -0.19 9.15 4.18
N PHE A 122 -0.75 8.10 4.76
CA PHE A 122 -0.06 7.19 5.64
C PHE A 122 0.67 6.12 4.81
N LEU A 123 1.98 6.18 4.77
CA LEU A 123 2.81 5.12 4.21
C LEU A 123 2.92 4.01 5.24
N LEU A 124 2.39 2.84 4.94
CA LEU A 124 2.35 1.72 5.86
C LEU A 124 3.71 1.03 5.96
N GLY A 125 4.02 0.50 7.13
CA GLY A 125 5.21 -0.29 7.38
C GLY A 125 5.08 -1.76 6.93
N ASN A 126 4.35 -2.00 5.85
CA ASN A 126 4.14 -3.31 5.25
C ASN A 126 5.00 -3.53 3.99
N TYR A 127 6.10 -2.81 3.88
CA TYR A 127 7.05 -3.02 2.79
C TYR A 127 7.63 -4.43 2.87
N THR A 128 7.55 -5.15 1.77
CA THR A 128 8.25 -6.41 1.58
C THR A 128 9.13 -6.36 0.34
N SER A 129 10.23 -7.07 0.39
CA SER A 129 11.11 -7.27 -0.75
C SER A 129 11.65 -8.70 -0.66
N GLU A 130 11.19 -9.55 -1.55
CA GLU A 130 11.60 -10.95 -1.62
C GLU A 130 12.36 -11.15 -2.93
N CYS A 131 13.60 -11.60 -2.84
CA CYS A 131 14.44 -11.86 -3.99
C CYS A 131 14.79 -13.35 -4.05
N HIS A 132 14.74 -13.93 -5.23
CA HIS A 132 15.09 -15.29 -5.52
C HIS A 132 16.23 -15.35 -6.53
N GLY A 133 17.14 -16.30 -6.35
CA GLY A 133 18.35 -16.43 -7.17
C GLY A 133 19.39 -15.35 -6.85
N ILE A 134 20.29 -15.12 -7.78
CA ILE A 134 21.28 -14.06 -7.70
C ILE A 134 20.73 -12.88 -8.55
N PRO A 135 20.31 -11.77 -7.93
CA PRO A 135 19.79 -10.62 -8.67
C PRO A 135 20.76 -10.20 -9.77
N TYR A 136 20.20 -9.85 -10.92
CA TYR A 136 20.91 -9.45 -12.16
C TYR A 136 21.70 -10.58 -12.89
N LEU A 137 22.08 -11.66 -12.22
CA LEU A 137 22.77 -12.77 -12.87
C LEU A 137 21.76 -13.82 -13.36
N LEU A 138 20.99 -14.40 -12.44
CA LEU A 138 19.88 -15.32 -12.68
C LEU A 138 18.90 -15.22 -11.50
N GLY A 139 18.03 -14.25 -11.51
CA GLY A 139 17.10 -14.06 -10.41
C GLY A 139 16.21 -12.85 -10.56
N GLY A 140 15.31 -12.68 -9.60
CA GLY A 140 14.36 -11.59 -9.57
C GLY A 140 13.93 -11.21 -8.17
N CYS A 141 13.29 -10.04 -8.08
CA CYS A 141 12.77 -9.51 -6.83
C CYS A 141 11.32 -9.10 -6.99
N GLN A 142 10.53 -9.41 -5.96
CA GLN A 142 9.17 -8.91 -5.80
C GLN A 142 9.15 -7.90 -4.67
N LYS A 143 8.48 -6.78 -4.89
CA LYS A 143 8.31 -5.72 -3.89
C LYS A 143 6.85 -5.37 -3.76
N PHE A 144 6.44 -5.10 -2.53
CA PHE A 144 5.11 -4.66 -2.21
C PHE A 144 5.14 -3.57 -1.17
N GLN A 145 4.25 -2.59 -1.28
CA GLN A 145 4.02 -1.60 -0.26
C GLN A 145 2.64 -0.96 -0.43
N SER A 146 2.02 -0.60 0.70
CA SER A 146 0.75 0.12 0.70
C SER A 146 0.89 1.51 1.30
N ARG A 147 0.00 2.39 0.86
CA ARG A 147 -0.28 3.66 1.52
C ARG A 147 -1.78 3.91 1.54
N MET A 148 -2.24 4.70 2.51
CA MET A 148 -3.65 4.97 2.66
C MET A 148 -3.92 6.41 3.07
N GLY A 149 -5.12 6.86 2.81
CA GLY A 149 -5.61 8.19 3.13
C GLY A 149 -7.12 8.26 3.05
N LEU A 150 -7.63 9.46 2.86
CA LEU A 150 -9.06 9.70 2.71
C LEU A 150 -9.35 10.36 1.38
N THR A 151 -10.53 10.07 0.84
CA THR A 151 -11.10 10.84 -0.26
C THR A 151 -11.67 12.15 0.25
N LYS A 152 -11.94 13.11 -0.65
CA LYS A 152 -12.61 14.37 -0.32
C LYS A 152 -13.97 14.16 0.34
N ASP A 153 -14.64 13.06 0.00
CA ASP A 153 -15.94 12.65 0.58
C ASP A 153 -15.74 11.83 1.88
N ASN A 154 -14.56 11.89 2.47
CA ASN A 154 -14.22 11.25 3.74
C ASN A 154 -14.32 9.71 3.72
N HIS A 155 -14.22 9.08 2.56
CA HIS A 155 -14.11 7.64 2.39
C HIS A 155 -12.65 7.21 2.48
N LEU A 156 -12.40 5.93 2.80
CA LEU A 156 -11.06 5.40 2.85
C LEU A 156 -10.53 5.17 1.42
N LEU A 157 -9.28 5.59 1.21
CA LEU A 157 -8.52 5.35 -0.01
C LEU A 157 -7.27 4.54 0.35
N VAL A 158 -7.12 3.37 -0.24
CA VAL A 158 -5.90 2.56 -0.14
C VAL A 158 -5.25 2.49 -1.49
N GLN A 159 -3.94 2.67 -1.54
CA GLN A 159 -3.17 2.52 -2.76
C GLN A 159 -2.04 1.52 -2.52
N ASP A 160 -1.93 0.55 -3.43
CA ASP A 160 -0.90 -0.45 -3.42
C ASP A 160 0.06 -0.30 -4.58
N TYR A 161 1.30 -0.63 -4.30
CA TYR A 161 2.38 -0.75 -5.25
C TYR A 161 2.92 -2.16 -5.21
N TYR A 162 2.98 -2.80 -6.35
CA TYR A 162 3.60 -4.09 -6.55
C TYR A 162 4.61 -3.99 -7.69
N GLU A 163 5.79 -4.56 -7.51
CA GLU A 163 6.83 -4.67 -8.52
C GLU A 163 7.33 -6.11 -8.56
N ASN A 164 7.44 -6.63 -9.76
CA ASN A 164 8.12 -7.89 -10.02
C ASN A 164 9.13 -7.66 -11.12
N SER A 165 10.39 -7.89 -10.83
CA SER A 165 11.49 -7.63 -11.75
C SER A 165 12.52 -8.75 -11.66
N GLY A 166 13.08 -9.14 -12.80
CA GLY A 166 14.10 -10.16 -12.88
C GLY A 166 15.09 -9.89 -14.01
N GLY A 167 16.26 -10.51 -13.90
CA GLY A 167 17.29 -10.37 -14.90
C GLY A 167 18.10 -11.64 -15.10
N ALA A 168 18.68 -11.76 -16.27
CA ALA A 168 19.61 -12.83 -16.61
C ALA A 168 20.88 -12.26 -17.22
N LEU A 169 22.03 -12.73 -16.71
CA LEU A 169 23.38 -12.45 -17.23
C LEU A 169 23.71 -10.96 -17.42
N PHE A 170 23.08 -10.06 -16.62
CA PHE A 170 23.21 -8.59 -16.70
C PHE A 170 22.76 -7.98 -18.06
N ILE A 171 22.30 -8.78 -19.01
CA ILE A 171 21.98 -8.37 -20.37
C ILE A 171 20.48 -8.32 -20.57
N MET A 172 19.76 -9.31 -20.05
CA MET A 172 18.30 -9.39 -20.16
C MET A 172 17.66 -8.93 -18.87
N TRP A 173 16.78 -7.97 -18.99
CA TRP A 173 15.98 -7.46 -17.88
C TRP A 173 14.52 -7.46 -18.25
N ALA A 174 13.70 -8.02 -17.39
CA ALA A 174 12.26 -8.01 -17.55
C ALA A 174 11.59 -7.71 -16.21
N GLY A 175 10.49 -6.98 -16.25
CA GLY A 175 9.75 -6.67 -15.04
C GLY A 175 8.54 -5.79 -15.33
N TYR A 176 7.67 -5.74 -14.35
CA TYR A 176 6.51 -4.86 -14.38
C TYR A 176 6.25 -4.28 -12.99
N SER A 177 5.65 -3.11 -12.96
CA SER A 177 5.13 -2.53 -11.74
C SER A 177 3.66 -2.18 -11.90
N ILE A 178 2.89 -2.46 -10.87
CA ILE A 178 1.48 -2.17 -10.81
C ILE A 178 1.23 -1.19 -9.69
N ASN A 179 0.46 -0.15 -10.00
CA ASN A 179 -0.13 0.73 -9.01
C ASN A 179 -1.64 0.63 -9.15
N TYR A 180 -2.33 0.40 -8.08
CA TYR A 180 -3.78 0.48 -8.06
C TYR A 180 -4.27 1.13 -6.79
N GLY A 181 -5.45 1.70 -6.86
CA GLY A 181 -6.12 2.34 -5.74
C GLY A 181 -7.50 1.77 -5.55
N GLU A 182 -7.96 1.69 -4.33
CA GLU A 182 -9.29 1.21 -3.99
C GLU A 182 -9.93 2.09 -2.94
N LYS A 183 -11.24 2.27 -3.10
CA LYS A 183 -12.03 3.13 -2.22
C LYS A 183 -13.05 2.31 -1.44
N TYR A 184 -13.18 2.62 -0.16
CA TYR A 184 -14.07 1.94 0.78
C TYR A 184 -14.98 2.96 1.46
N LYS A 185 -16.29 2.75 1.40
CA LYS A 185 -17.27 3.66 2.02
C LYS A 185 -17.12 3.67 3.53
N ARG A 186 -17.14 4.86 4.11
CA ARG A 186 -17.24 5.05 5.56
C ARG A 186 -18.67 4.70 6.00
N ILE A 187 -18.78 4.02 7.11
CA ILE A 187 -20.05 3.77 7.82
C ILE A 187 -20.29 4.96 8.74
N GLN A 188 -21.46 5.57 8.59
CA GLN A 188 -21.93 6.68 9.42
C GLN A 188 -22.39 6.18 10.79
#